data_a7945611088a5a52dbff700a274756b6
#
_entry.id   a7945611088a5a52dbff700a274756b6
#
_cell.length_a   1.000
_cell.length_b   1.000
_cell.length_c   1.000
_cell.angle_alpha   90.00
_cell.angle_beta   90.00
_cell.angle_gamma   90.00
#
_symmetry.space_group_name_H-M   'P 1'
#
loop_
_entity.id
_entity.type
_entity.pdbx_description
1 polymer ?
#
loop_
_entity_poly.entity_id
_entity_poly.type
_entity_poly.pdbx_seq_one_letter_code
_entity_poly.pdbx_strand_id
1 'polypeptide(L)' 'VCGKVTRMRTRPAHGVPALVVTLRDETGFVTAIWTGRRTIGGIALGRTICLEGVGTKASDGITFMNPAYTLVK' A
#
# COMPACT_ATOMS: atom_id res chain seq x y z
N VAL A 1 -8.05 4.65 -5.71
CA VAL A 1 -7.41 3.52 -6.40
C VAL A 1 -7.69 2.24 -5.65
N CYS A 2 -8.16 1.24 -6.36
CA CYS A 2 -8.41 -0.08 -5.80
C CYS A 2 -7.54 -1.11 -6.51
N GLY A 3 -7.03 -2.07 -5.76
CA GLY A 3 -6.22 -3.12 -6.35
C GLY A 3 -6.04 -4.30 -5.42
N LYS A 4 -5.48 -5.37 -5.98
CA LYS A 4 -5.21 -6.59 -5.25
C LYS A 4 -3.80 -6.53 -4.65
N VAL A 5 -3.69 -6.87 -3.37
CA VAL A 5 -2.41 -6.90 -2.68
C VAL A 5 -1.58 -8.06 -3.23
N THR A 6 -0.46 -7.75 -3.86
CA THR A 6 0.43 -8.76 -4.44
C THR A 6 1.72 -8.91 -3.66
N ARG A 7 2.08 -7.94 -2.83
CA ARG A 7 3.31 -7.99 -2.05
C ARG A 7 3.17 -7.15 -0.79
N MET A 8 3.72 -7.64 0.31
CA MET A 8 3.77 -6.93 1.58
C MET A 8 5.17 -7.08 2.16
N ARG A 9 5.73 -5.96 2.62
CA ARG A 9 7.03 -5.96 3.29
C ARG A 9 7.01 -4.98 4.45
N THR A 10 7.80 -5.29 5.47
CA THR A 10 8.10 -4.35 6.55
C THR A 10 9.55 -3.94 6.42
N ARG A 11 9.82 -2.65 6.46
CA ARG A 11 11.20 -2.17 6.44
C ARG A 11 11.37 -1.04 7.46
N PRO A 12 12.58 -0.90 8.02
CA PRO A 12 12.87 0.25 8.88
C PRO A 12 12.96 1.52 8.04
N ALA A 13 12.38 2.60 8.54
CA ALA A 13 12.50 3.92 7.94
C ALA A 13 12.79 4.89 9.08
N HIS A 14 14.04 5.40 9.16
CA HIS A 14 14.49 6.34 10.20
C HIS A 14 14.21 5.83 11.62
N GLY A 15 14.45 4.53 11.86
CA GLY A 15 14.21 3.93 13.17
C GLY A 15 12.77 3.59 13.49
N VAL A 16 11.85 3.86 12.58
CA VAL A 16 10.43 3.55 12.73
C VAL A 16 10.06 2.48 11.71
N PRO A 17 9.28 1.45 12.07
CA PRO A 17 8.86 0.46 11.09
C PRO A 17 7.90 1.09 10.06
N ALA A 18 7.98 0.60 8.84
CA ALA A 18 7.06 0.99 7.79
C ALA A 18 6.53 -0.25 7.08
N LEU A 19 5.22 -0.29 6.88
CA LEU A 19 4.59 -1.35 6.10
C LEU A 19 4.50 -0.89 4.64
N VAL A 20 5.10 -1.65 3.74
CA VAL A 20 5.08 -1.37 2.30
C VAL A 20 4.22 -2.42 1.62
N VAL A 21 3.15 -1.97 0.99
CA VAL A 21 2.19 -2.86 0.34
C VAL A 21 2.13 -2.50 -1.14
N THR A 22 2.26 -3.50 -1.99
CA THR A 22 2.13 -3.33 -3.43
C THR A 22 0.79 -3.86 -3.88
N LEU A 23 0.04 -3.03 -4.59
CA LEU A 23 -1.24 -3.38 -5.18
C LEU A 23 -1.09 -3.48 -6.69
N ARG A 24 -1.86 -4.35 -7.28
CA ARG A 24 -1.98 -4.42 -8.74
C ARG A 24 -3.40 -4.05 -9.13
N ASP A 25 -3.53 -3.06 -10.03
CA ASP A 25 -4.80 -2.71 -10.65
C ASP A 25 -4.70 -2.92 -12.17
N GLU A 26 -5.70 -2.49 -12.91
CA GLU A 26 -5.75 -2.65 -14.36
C GLU A 26 -4.68 -1.86 -15.10
N THR A 27 -4.16 -0.81 -14.47
CA THR A 27 -3.19 0.09 -15.10
C THR A 27 -1.74 -0.20 -14.70
N GLY A 28 -1.52 -1.08 -13.72
CA GLY A 28 -0.18 -1.43 -13.26
C GLY A 28 -0.09 -1.58 -11.76
N PHE A 29 1.05 -1.19 -11.19
CA PHE A 29 1.33 -1.35 -9.77
C PHE A 29 1.22 -0.03 -9.03
N VAL A 30 0.71 -0.11 -7.82
CA VAL A 30 0.60 1.02 -6.89
C VAL A 30 1.21 0.59 -5.57
N THR A 31 2.03 1.45 -4.99
CA THR A 31 2.66 1.17 -3.70
C THR A 31 2.02 2.05 -2.62
N ALA A 32 1.67 1.44 -1.49
CA ALA A 32 1.18 2.15 -0.32
C ALA A 32 2.18 1.95 0.81
N ILE A 33 2.53 3.02 1.50
CA ILE A 33 3.49 2.98 2.61
C ILE A 33 2.82 3.57 3.85
N TRP A 34 2.74 2.77 4.92
CA TRP A 34 2.27 3.22 6.22
C TRP A 34 3.44 3.23 7.19
N THR A 35 3.78 4.42 7.69
CA THR A 35 4.86 4.57 8.66
C THR A 35 4.35 4.37 10.08
N GLY A 36 5.21 3.83 10.96
CA GLY A 36 4.85 3.57 12.35
C GLY A 36 4.04 2.30 12.56
N ARG A 37 3.85 1.49 11.52
CA ARG A 37 3.09 0.25 11.61
C ARG A 37 3.83 -0.89 10.94
N ARG A 38 3.74 -2.08 11.52
CA ARG A 38 4.28 -3.30 10.91
C ARG A 38 3.20 -4.10 10.21
N THR A 39 1.96 -4.00 10.73
CA THR A 39 0.81 -4.68 10.15
C THR A 39 -0.41 -3.77 10.25
N ILE A 40 -1.36 -3.97 9.36
CA ILE A 40 -2.64 -3.27 9.38
C ILE A 40 -3.73 -4.32 9.24
N GLY A 41 -4.70 -4.27 10.13
CA GLY A 41 -5.78 -5.26 10.16
C GLY A 41 -6.52 -5.35 8.83
N GLY A 42 -6.72 -6.57 8.36
CA GLY A 42 -7.46 -6.84 7.12
C GLY A 42 -6.63 -6.74 5.85
N ILE A 43 -5.42 -6.17 5.89
CA ILE A 43 -4.56 -6.12 4.71
C ILE A 43 -3.71 -7.39 4.67
N ALA A 44 -3.87 -8.17 3.61
CA ALA A 44 -3.15 -9.42 3.43
C ALA A 44 -3.01 -9.70 1.94
N LEU A 45 -2.06 -10.57 1.61
CA LEU A 45 -1.85 -11.00 0.22
C LEU A 45 -3.15 -11.58 -0.35
N GLY A 46 -3.48 -11.18 -1.55
CA GLY A 46 -4.67 -11.63 -2.25
C GLY A 46 -5.94 -10.84 -1.93
N ARG A 47 -5.92 -9.97 -0.90
CA ARG A 47 -7.06 -9.09 -0.61
C ARG A 47 -7.10 -7.93 -1.59
N THR A 48 -8.31 -7.49 -1.91
CA THR A 48 -8.50 -6.26 -2.67
C THR A 48 -8.78 -5.13 -1.69
N ILE A 49 -8.07 -4.03 -1.85
CA ILE A 49 -8.27 -2.85 -1.02
C ILE A 49 -8.35 -1.61 -1.90
N CYS A 50 -9.01 -0.58 -1.40
CA CYS A 50 -9.08 0.72 -2.05
C CYS A 50 -8.33 1.74 -1.21
N LEU A 51 -7.57 2.59 -1.87
CA LEU A 51 -6.78 3.64 -1.23
C LEU A 51 -7.36 5.00 -1.57
N GLU A 52 -7.37 5.89 -0.58
CA GLU A 52 -7.72 7.29 -0.75
C GLU A 52 -6.59 8.16 -0.26
N GLY A 53 -6.25 9.17 -1.04
CA GLY A 53 -5.18 10.10 -0.69
C GLY A 53 -4.54 10.68 -1.93
N VAL A 54 -3.42 11.36 -1.73
CA VAL A 54 -2.65 11.94 -2.82
C VAL A 54 -1.54 10.97 -3.18
N GLY A 55 -1.55 10.50 -4.42
CA GLY A 55 -0.50 9.66 -4.95
C GLY A 55 0.62 10.48 -5.57
N THR A 56 1.85 10.03 -5.40
CA THR A 56 3.02 10.63 -6.05
C THR A 56 3.47 9.73 -7.17
N LYS A 57 3.56 10.27 -8.38
CA LYS A 57 4.02 9.54 -9.53
C LYS A 57 5.53 9.36 -9.48
N ALA A 58 5.98 8.13 -9.72
CA ALA A 58 7.38 7.79 -9.85
C ALA A 58 7.57 6.98 -11.13
N SER A 59 8.81 6.71 -11.51
CA SER A 59 9.12 5.96 -12.72
C SER A 59 8.57 4.53 -12.70
N ASP A 60 8.39 3.96 -11.52
CA ASP A 60 7.92 2.59 -11.33
C ASP A 60 6.45 2.51 -10.88
N GLY A 61 5.70 3.62 -10.95
CA GLY A 61 4.30 3.62 -10.59
C GLY A 61 3.92 4.77 -9.66
N ILE A 62 2.84 4.60 -8.93
CA ILE A 62 2.31 5.61 -8.03
C ILE A 62 2.54 5.14 -6.59
N THR A 63 2.98 6.05 -5.73
CA THR A 63 3.19 5.78 -4.31
C THR A 63 2.27 6.64 -3.47
N PHE A 64 1.58 6.00 -2.53
CA PHE A 64 0.73 6.68 -1.55
C PHE A 64 1.40 6.60 -0.18
N MET A 65 1.54 7.73 0.49
CA MET A 65 2.09 7.79 1.86
C MET A 65 0.95 7.90 2.84
N ASN A 66 0.86 6.92 3.75
CA ASN A 66 -0.16 6.87 4.80
C ASN A 66 -1.59 7.10 4.27
N PRO A 67 -2.00 6.41 3.20
CA PRO A 67 -3.34 6.63 2.64
C PRO A 67 -4.43 6.05 3.56
N ALA A 68 -5.62 6.61 3.47
CA ALA A 68 -6.79 5.95 4.01
C ALA A 68 -7.11 4.73 3.14
N TYR A 69 -7.66 3.68 3.73
CA TYR A 69 -7.95 2.46 3.00
C TYR A 69 -9.30 1.88 3.38
N THR A 70 -9.88 1.15 2.45
CA THR A 70 -11.12 0.41 2.64
C THR A 70 -10.92 -1.01 2.14
N LEU A 71 -11.37 -1.98 2.91
CA LEU A 71 -11.31 -3.38 2.49
C LEU A 71 -12.49 -3.70 1.59
N VAL A 72 -12.20 -4.38 0.49
CA VAL A 72 -13.23 -4.87 -0.42
C VAL A 72 -13.50 -6.32 -0.10
N LYS A 73 -14.76 -6.63 0.12
CA LYS A 73 -15.19 -8.00 0.41
C LYS A 73 -15.39 -8.81 -0.85
#